data_0bf0ad679c85e8910c7dddf86c5aa911
#
_entry.id   0bf0ad679c85e8910c7dddf86c5aa911
#
_cell.length_a   1.000
_cell.length_b   1.000
_cell.length_c   1.000
_cell.angle_alpha   90.00
_cell.angle_beta   90.00
_cell.angle_gamma   90.00
#
_symmetry.space_group_name_H-M   'P 1'
#
loop_
_entity.id
_entity.type
_entity.pdbx_description
1 polymer ?
#
loop_
_entity_poly.entity_id
_entity_poly.type
_entity_poly.pdbx_seq_one_letter_code
_entity_poly.pdbx_strand_id
1 'polypeptide(L)'
;MEDFLTYEPVYSNEQLNLIGQEFTRMKDSVYLDHAGATLYSEKQIKNIFNDLSTSVYSNPHSLHTSSKSTEDAVDVIRYQILQHFNTTNNEYSVVFTSGTTSALKIIAECFNYGDEYPGTLAHLEDNHTSVLGMRNFAKNIKEIKTEEAFVLMSKKTDKPCSDSNGANNLFVYPAECNFSGTKFPLDWIHCVKNGALNKLVETKSKNWYVVLDAPGYAATNHLDLSLYKPDFVTISFYKMFGYPTGLGVLLVRKSSEELLKKTYFGGGTVSMVLSSQNVMVPRSSFHESEPFGNRLHSQGRKS
;
A
#
# COMPACT_ATOMS: atom_id res chain seq x y z
N MET A 1 24.67 -18.62 37.21
CA MET A 1 23.24 -18.49 37.60
C MET A 1 22.68 -17.47 36.63
N GLU A 2 21.85 -17.96 35.75
CA GLU A 2 21.31 -17.19 34.63
C GLU A 2 20.38 -16.11 35.18
N ASP A 3 20.67 -14.86 34.86
CA ASP A 3 19.71 -13.77 35.00
C ASP A 3 18.53 -14.10 34.07
N PHE A 4 17.50 -14.68 34.61
CA PHE A 4 16.21 -14.74 33.95
C PHE A 4 15.78 -13.30 33.70
N LEU A 5 15.79 -12.88 32.43
CA LEU A 5 15.18 -11.65 31.98
C LEU A 5 13.77 -11.60 32.59
N THR A 6 13.56 -10.71 33.53
CA THR A 6 12.26 -10.46 34.13
C THR A 6 11.38 -9.90 33.01
N TYR A 7 10.52 -10.75 32.44
CA TYR A 7 9.54 -10.34 31.47
C TYR A 7 8.52 -9.43 32.14
N GLU A 8 8.53 -8.16 31.80
CA GLU A 8 7.46 -7.27 32.17
C GLU A 8 6.29 -7.47 31.19
N PRO A 9 5.11 -7.88 31.67
CA PRO A 9 3.96 -8.08 30.78
C PRO A 9 3.55 -6.74 30.15
N VAL A 10 3.36 -6.74 28.84
CA VAL A 10 2.95 -5.56 28.05
C VAL A 10 1.56 -5.07 28.47
N TYR A 11 0.70 -5.97 28.96
CA TYR A 11 -0.66 -5.68 29.39
C TYR A 11 -0.83 -5.91 30.89
N SER A 12 -1.60 -5.02 31.55
CA SER A 12 -2.03 -5.24 32.93
C SER A 12 -3.02 -6.43 33.01
N ASN A 13 -3.19 -7.00 34.22
CA ASN A 13 -4.17 -8.07 34.44
C ASN A 13 -5.60 -7.66 34.06
N GLU A 14 -5.96 -6.40 34.27
CA GLU A 14 -7.27 -5.86 33.88
C GLU A 14 -7.41 -5.85 32.35
N GLN A 15 -6.38 -5.40 31.64
CA GLN A 15 -6.36 -5.43 30.17
C GLN A 15 -6.43 -6.86 29.62
N LEU A 16 -5.70 -7.80 30.21
CA LEU A 16 -5.75 -9.22 29.81
C LEU A 16 -7.15 -9.80 30.02
N ASN A 17 -7.84 -9.45 31.12
CA ASN A 17 -9.21 -9.88 31.34
C ASN A 17 -10.18 -9.31 30.30
N LEU A 18 -10.05 -8.02 29.94
CA LEU A 18 -10.86 -7.40 28.89
C LEU A 18 -10.60 -8.06 27.52
N ILE A 19 -9.32 -8.28 27.17
CA ILE A 19 -8.95 -8.99 25.95
C ILE A 19 -9.55 -10.39 25.93
N GLY A 20 -9.46 -11.13 27.04
CA GLY A 20 -10.03 -12.48 27.14
C GLY A 20 -11.55 -12.52 26.88
N GLN A 21 -12.29 -11.49 27.28
CA GLN A 21 -13.72 -11.37 27.01
C GLN A 21 -14.06 -11.11 25.53
N GLU A 22 -13.13 -10.56 24.77
CA GLU A 22 -13.29 -10.31 23.32
C GLU A 22 -12.96 -11.55 22.47
N PHE A 23 -12.33 -12.59 23.06
CA PHE A 23 -11.85 -13.78 22.36
C PHE A 23 -12.27 -15.08 23.07
N THR A 24 -13.52 -15.15 23.57
CA THR A 24 -14.02 -16.29 24.37
C THR A 24 -13.96 -17.63 23.62
N ARG A 25 -13.99 -17.59 22.26
CA ARG A 25 -13.86 -18.79 21.41
C ARG A 25 -12.48 -19.44 21.49
N MET A 26 -11.45 -18.72 21.99
CA MET A 26 -10.09 -19.25 22.10
C MET A 26 -9.96 -20.26 23.25
N LYS A 27 -10.73 -20.08 24.33
CA LYS A 27 -10.74 -20.95 25.50
C LYS A 27 -9.32 -21.39 25.92
N ASP A 28 -9.00 -22.65 25.69
CA ASP A 28 -7.71 -23.28 26.05
C ASP A 28 -6.70 -23.27 24.89
N SER A 29 -6.99 -22.58 23.80
CA SER A 29 -6.12 -22.51 22.63
C SER A 29 -5.20 -21.28 22.70
N VAL A 30 -3.96 -21.44 22.21
CA VAL A 30 -2.99 -20.36 22.05
C VAL A 30 -2.84 -20.08 20.56
N TYR A 31 -3.09 -18.84 20.13
CA TYR A 31 -2.91 -18.43 18.75
C TYR A 31 -1.59 -17.65 18.59
N LEU A 32 -0.69 -18.16 17.75
CA LEU A 32 0.66 -17.61 17.56
C LEU A 32 0.93 -17.09 16.13
N ASP A 33 -0.05 -17.14 15.22
CA ASP A 33 0.11 -16.76 13.82
C ASP A 33 -0.42 -15.36 13.50
N HIS A 34 -0.24 -14.40 14.40
CA HIS A 34 -0.68 -13.01 14.17
C HIS A 34 0.06 -12.35 12.99
N ALA A 35 1.28 -12.76 12.67
CA ALA A 35 2.05 -12.27 11.52
C ALA A 35 1.42 -12.71 10.19
N GLY A 36 0.80 -13.88 10.17
CA GLY A 36 0.03 -14.39 9.02
C GLY A 36 -1.32 -13.71 8.90
N ALA A 37 -2.12 -13.76 9.96
CA ALA A 37 -3.42 -13.09 10.06
C ALA A 37 -3.74 -12.82 11.54
N THR A 38 -4.12 -11.59 11.87
CA THR A 38 -4.52 -11.29 13.25
C THR A 38 -5.91 -11.87 13.57
N LEU A 39 -6.19 -12.13 14.84
CA LEU A 39 -7.52 -12.54 15.26
C LEU A 39 -8.47 -11.34 15.31
N TYR A 40 -9.70 -11.56 14.84
CA TYR A 40 -10.78 -10.58 15.02
C TYR A 40 -11.53 -10.82 16.35
N SER A 41 -11.97 -9.74 17.01
CA SER A 41 -12.73 -9.86 18.25
C SER A 41 -14.20 -10.26 17.99
N GLU A 42 -14.84 -10.87 18.98
CA GLU A 42 -16.26 -11.22 18.91
C GLU A 42 -17.14 -9.98 18.86
N LYS A 43 -16.74 -8.90 19.55
CA LYS A 43 -17.42 -7.61 19.52
C LYS A 43 -17.36 -6.97 18.13
N GLN A 44 -16.21 -7.06 17.45
CA GLN A 44 -16.08 -6.60 16.07
C GLN A 44 -17.10 -7.27 15.15
N ILE A 45 -17.23 -8.60 15.22
CA ILE A 45 -18.20 -9.34 14.38
C ILE A 45 -19.63 -8.97 14.72
N LYS A 46 -19.97 -8.85 16.01
CA LYS A 46 -21.30 -8.39 16.44
C LYS A 46 -21.63 -7.00 15.91
N ASN A 47 -20.68 -6.07 15.96
CA ASN A 47 -20.86 -4.71 15.45
C ASN A 47 -21.07 -4.71 13.93
N ILE A 48 -20.28 -5.48 13.17
CA ILE A 48 -20.44 -5.63 11.71
C ILE A 48 -21.82 -6.22 11.39
N PHE A 49 -22.23 -7.28 12.09
CA PHE A 49 -23.55 -7.89 11.89
C PHE A 49 -24.68 -6.90 12.17
N ASN A 50 -24.60 -6.15 13.27
CA ASN A 50 -25.61 -5.15 13.63
C ASN A 50 -25.68 -4.04 12.57
N ASP A 51 -24.53 -3.52 12.13
CA ASP A 51 -24.49 -2.49 11.10
C ASP A 51 -25.10 -2.97 9.79
N LEU A 52 -24.71 -4.15 9.29
CA LEU A 52 -25.26 -4.72 8.06
C LEU A 52 -26.75 -5.07 8.18
N SER A 53 -27.26 -5.34 9.40
CA SER A 53 -28.67 -5.66 9.63
C SER A 53 -29.56 -4.43 9.75
N THR A 54 -29.00 -3.27 10.06
CA THR A 54 -29.74 -2.03 10.33
C THR A 54 -29.52 -0.95 9.27
N SER A 55 -28.44 -1.03 8.52
CA SER A 55 -28.06 -0.06 7.49
C SER A 55 -28.37 -0.57 6.08
N VAL A 56 -28.67 0.35 5.16
CA VAL A 56 -28.90 0.02 3.75
C VAL A 56 -27.71 0.55 2.95
N TYR A 57 -26.85 -0.35 2.50
CA TYR A 57 -25.76 -0.03 1.58
C TYR A 57 -26.18 -0.35 0.15
N SER A 58 -25.98 0.61 -0.75
CA SER A 58 -26.33 0.48 -2.16
C SER A 58 -25.17 0.88 -3.05
N ASN A 59 -25.33 0.77 -4.38
CA ASN A 59 -24.27 1.13 -5.32
C ASN A 59 -23.90 2.62 -5.18
N PRO A 60 -22.66 2.97 -4.77
CA PRO A 60 -22.25 4.36 -4.55
C PRO A 60 -22.23 5.22 -5.83
N HIS A 61 -22.33 4.59 -7.01
CA HIS A 61 -22.34 5.28 -8.30
C HIS A 61 -23.76 5.65 -8.79
N SER A 62 -24.80 5.27 -8.06
CA SER A 62 -26.18 5.65 -8.36
C SER A 62 -26.51 7.02 -7.81
N LEU A 63 -27.64 7.63 -8.23
CA LEU A 63 -27.99 9.03 -7.88
C LEU A 63 -29.17 9.12 -6.90
N HIS A 64 -29.39 8.10 -6.05
CA HIS A 64 -30.46 8.10 -5.06
C HIS A 64 -29.91 8.20 -3.62
N THR A 65 -30.78 8.45 -2.65
CA THR A 65 -30.40 8.77 -1.25
C THR A 65 -29.52 7.71 -0.60
N SER A 66 -29.87 6.42 -0.71
CA SER A 66 -29.05 5.35 -0.11
C SER A 66 -27.68 5.17 -0.81
N SER A 67 -27.60 5.52 -2.09
CA SER A 67 -26.34 5.59 -2.84
C SER A 67 -25.42 6.66 -2.26
N LYS A 68 -25.96 7.86 -2.03
CA LYS A 68 -25.22 8.97 -1.42
C LYS A 68 -24.73 8.61 -0.02
N SER A 69 -25.56 7.98 0.80
CA SER A 69 -25.16 7.52 2.15
C SER A 69 -24.02 6.50 2.10
N THR A 70 -24.00 5.62 1.09
CA THR A 70 -22.89 4.64 0.89
C THR A 70 -21.61 5.35 0.46
N GLU A 71 -21.71 6.32 -0.46
CA GLU A 71 -20.57 7.15 -0.89
C GLU A 71 -19.96 7.91 0.29
N ASP A 72 -20.80 8.58 1.08
CA ASP A 72 -20.40 9.32 2.28
C ASP A 72 -19.69 8.39 3.30
N ALA A 73 -20.19 7.16 3.51
CA ALA A 73 -19.56 6.18 4.37
C ALA A 73 -18.16 5.76 3.86
N VAL A 74 -18.01 5.56 2.56
CA VAL A 74 -16.71 5.26 1.93
C VAL A 74 -15.73 6.43 2.12
N ASP A 75 -16.18 7.67 1.95
CA ASP A 75 -15.33 8.85 2.13
C ASP A 75 -14.90 9.05 3.58
N VAL A 76 -15.79 8.77 4.54
CA VAL A 76 -15.42 8.75 5.97
C VAL A 76 -14.32 7.74 6.25
N ILE A 77 -14.40 6.52 5.69
CA ILE A 77 -13.35 5.50 5.86
C ILE A 77 -12.04 5.96 5.22
N ARG A 78 -12.05 6.57 4.04
CA ARG A 78 -10.84 7.15 3.42
C ARG A 78 -10.18 8.17 4.32
N TYR A 79 -11.00 9.09 4.88
CA TYR A 79 -10.51 10.09 5.81
C TYR A 79 -9.89 9.45 7.06
N GLN A 80 -10.52 8.45 7.65
CA GLN A 80 -10.00 7.73 8.81
C GLN A 80 -8.67 7.01 8.50
N ILE A 81 -8.55 6.39 7.32
CA ILE A 81 -7.30 5.77 6.87
C ILE A 81 -6.17 6.80 6.78
N LEU A 82 -6.44 7.94 6.15
CA LEU A 82 -5.44 9.01 6.04
C LEU A 82 -5.03 9.56 7.41
N GLN A 83 -6.00 9.76 8.31
CA GLN A 83 -5.73 10.18 9.69
C GLN A 83 -4.89 9.15 10.47
N HIS A 84 -5.20 7.86 10.33
CA HIS A 84 -4.45 6.77 10.98
C HIS A 84 -2.97 6.79 10.59
N PHE A 85 -2.66 7.09 9.35
CA PHE A 85 -1.30 7.20 8.82
C PHE A 85 -0.71 8.62 8.89
N ASN A 86 -1.32 9.52 9.67
CA ASN A 86 -0.90 10.91 9.86
C ASN A 86 -0.67 11.66 8.53
N THR A 87 -1.63 11.60 7.63
CA THR A 87 -1.58 12.29 6.32
C THR A 87 -2.95 12.85 5.92
N THR A 88 -3.04 13.43 4.74
CA THR A 88 -4.26 14.08 4.23
C THR A 88 -4.53 13.72 2.77
N ASN A 89 -5.75 14.01 2.30
CA ASN A 89 -6.14 13.82 0.90
C ASN A 89 -5.39 14.75 -0.09
N ASN A 90 -4.71 15.79 0.39
CA ASN A 90 -3.82 16.61 -0.42
C ASN A 90 -2.47 15.94 -0.68
N GLU A 91 -2.05 15.01 0.18
CA GLU A 91 -0.77 14.30 0.09
C GLU A 91 -0.91 12.90 -0.53
N TYR A 92 -1.99 12.18 -0.17
CA TYR A 92 -2.20 10.79 -0.61
C TYR A 92 -3.63 10.54 -1.07
N SER A 93 -3.76 9.71 -2.11
CA SER A 93 -5.00 9.08 -2.52
C SER A 93 -5.13 7.69 -1.93
N VAL A 94 -6.35 7.32 -1.54
CA VAL A 94 -6.69 6.00 -0.99
C VAL A 94 -7.37 5.16 -2.07
N VAL A 95 -6.74 4.08 -2.49
CA VAL A 95 -7.29 3.11 -3.44
C VAL A 95 -7.57 1.80 -2.71
N PHE A 96 -8.83 1.44 -2.56
CA PHE A 96 -9.21 0.16 -1.97
C PHE A 96 -8.81 -1.00 -2.87
N THR A 97 -8.29 -2.06 -2.28
CA THR A 97 -7.84 -3.27 -2.96
C THR A 97 -8.28 -4.51 -2.19
N SER A 98 -8.15 -5.68 -2.78
CA SER A 98 -8.40 -6.94 -2.05
C SER A 98 -7.24 -7.36 -1.13
N GLY A 99 -6.30 -6.47 -0.84
CA GLY A 99 -5.14 -6.69 0.02
C GLY A 99 -3.83 -6.25 -0.65
N THR A 100 -2.73 -6.38 0.07
CA THR A 100 -1.38 -5.96 -0.38
C THR A 100 -0.98 -6.57 -1.73
N THR A 101 -1.22 -7.86 -1.95
CA THR A 101 -0.89 -8.51 -3.24
C THR A 101 -1.59 -7.83 -4.41
N SER A 102 -2.87 -7.47 -4.26
CA SER A 102 -3.61 -6.73 -5.28
C SER A 102 -3.08 -5.30 -5.47
N ALA A 103 -2.69 -4.64 -4.39
CA ALA A 103 -2.07 -3.32 -4.45
C ALA A 103 -0.73 -3.35 -5.21
N LEU A 104 0.14 -4.32 -4.89
CA LEU A 104 1.42 -4.53 -5.59
C LEU A 104 1.21 -4.89 -7.07
N LYS A 105 0.19 -5.70 -7.39
CA LYS A 105 -0.18 -6.01 -8.76
C LYS A 105 -0.57 -4.76 -9.54
N ILE A 106 -1.37 -3.86 -8.96
CA ILE A 106 -1.72 -2.58 -9.60
C ILE A 106 -0.46 -1.78 -9.93
N ILE A 107 0.47 -1.65 -8.97
CA ILE A 107 1.72 -0.94 -9.20
C ILE A 107 2.51 -1.63 -10.32
N ALA A 108 2.66 -2.94 -10.28
CA ALA A 108 3.42 -3.71 -11.26
C ALA A 108 2.90 -3.51 -12.69
N GLU A 109 1.56 -3.60 -12.88
CA GLU A 109 0.91 -3.50 -14.18
C GLU A 109 0.86 -2.07 -14.74
N CYS A 110 0.90 -1.07 -13.85
CA CYS A 110 0.59 0.31 -14.21
C CYS A 110 1.79 1.25 -14.11
N PHE A 111 2.86 0.89 -13.41
CA PHE A 111 4.00 1.79 -13.23
C PHE A 111 4.71 2.06 -14.55
N ASN A 112 4.87 3.34 -14.86
CA ASN A 112 5.51 3.79 -16.08
C ASN A 112 7.03 3.90 -15.91
N TYR A 113 7.75 2.86 -16.29
CA TYR A 113 9.22 2.86 -16.28
C TYR A 113 9.86 3.78 -17.33
N GLY A 114 9.10 4.30 -18.28
CA GLY A 114 9.55 5.03 -19.46
C GLY A 114 9.57 4.14 -20.70
N ASP A 115 9.35 4.75 -21.87
CA ASP A 115 9.15 4.00 -23.13
C ASP A 115 10.48 3.67 -23.84
N GLU A 116 11.31 4.68 -24.06
CA GLU A 116 12.52 4.55 -24.90
C GLU A 116 13.70 3.96 -24.10
N TYR A 117 13.90 4.46 -22.87
CA TYR A 117 14.93 4.00 -21.95
C TYR A 117 14.29 3.65 -20.61
N PRO A 118 13.72 2.44 -20.47
CA PRO A 118 12.98 2.09 -19.26
C PRO A 118 13.89 2.06 -18.03
N GLY A 119 13.37 2.58 -16.94
CA GLY A 119 14.00 2.52 -15.64
C GLY A 119 14.09 1.11 -15.06
N THR A 120 14.62 1.00 -13.87
CA THR A 120 14.90 -0.25 -13.18
C THR A 120 13.91 -0.49 -12.05
N LEU A 121 13.42 -1.72 -11.94
CA LEU A 121 12.83 -2.24 -10.71
C LEU A 121 13.97 -2.75 -9.81
N ALA A 122 14.23 -2.05 -8.73
CA ALA A 122 15.11 -2.52 -7.67
C ALA A 122 14.28 -3.06 -6.51
N HIS A 123 14.64 -4.19 -5.94
CA HIS A 123 13.94 -4.75 -4.80
C HIS A 123 14.92 -5.35 -3.80
N LEU A 124 14.55 -5.29 -2.51
CA LEU A 124 15.31 -5.96 -1.47
C LEU A 124 15.12 -7.49 -1.59
N GLU A 125 16.12 -8.29 -1.24
CA GLU A 125 16.01 -9.76 -1.27
C GLU A 125 14.94 -10.29 -0.28
N ASP A 126 14.81 -9.65 0.88
CA ASP A 126 13.86 -10.02 1.95
C ASP A 126 12.39 -9.66 1.66
N ASN A 127 12.03 -9.50 0.40
CA ASN A 127 10.67 -9.17 0.01
C ASN A 127 9.74 -10.39 -0.03
N HIS A 128 8.45 -10.11 0.15
CA HIS A 128 7.39 -11.09 -0.06
C HIS A 128 7.29 -11.52 -1.54
N THR A 129 6.81 -12.75 -1.79
CA THR A 129 6.64 -13.30 -3.15
C THR A 129 5.79 -12.41 -4.07
N SER A 130 4.86 -11.64 -3.54
CA SER A 130 4.06 -10.67 -4.34
C SER A 130 4.91 -9.55 -4.93
N VAL A 131 6.00 -9.15 -4.27
CA VAL A 131 6.98 -8.19 -4.83
C VAL A 131 7.83 -8.87 -5.89
N LEU A 132 8.25 -10.11 -5.65
CA LEU A 132 9.02 -10.86 -6.66
C LEU A 132 8.23 -11.05 -7.96
N GLY A 133 6.91 -11.16 -7.89
CA GLY A 133 6.02 -11.21 -9.05
C GLY A 133 6.05 -9.95 -9.92
N MET A 134 6.40 -8.78 -9.37
CA MET A 134 6.52 -7.52 -10.11
C MET A 134 7.62 -7.57 -11.18
N ARG A 135 8.62 -8.45 -11.04
CA ARG A 135 9.71 -8.61 -12.00
C ARG A 135 9.25 -8.91 -13.43
N ASN A 136 8.09 -9.55 -13.59
CA ASN A 136 7.54 -9.88 -14.89
C ASN A 136 7.06 -8.65 -15.70
N PHE A 137 6.97 -7.49 -15.07
CA PHE A 137 6.49 -6.24 -15.66
C PHE A 137 7.61 -5.21 -15.90
N ALA A 138 8.82 -5.47 -15.41
CA ALA A 138 9.98 -4.60 -15.57
C ALA A 138 10.99 -5.19 -16.57
N LYS A 139 11.58 -4.36 -17.42
CA LYS A 139 12.65 -4.79 -18.35
C LYS A 139 14.00 -4.91 -17.64
N ASN A 140 14.29 -3.96 -16.76
CA ASN A 140 15.53 -3.92 -15.98
C ASN A 140 15.21 -4.24 -14.52
N ILE A 141 15.90 -5.21 -13.94
CA ILE A 141 15.66 -5.69 -12.59
C ILE A 141 16.97 -5.73 -11.82
N LYS A 142 16.95 -5.25 -10.58
CA LYS A 142 18.09 -5.32 -9.67
C LYS A 142 17.64 -5.81 -8.30
N GLU A 143 18.10 -7.00 -7.91
CA GLU A 143 18.01 -7.46 -6.54
C GLU A 143 19.13 -6.82 -5.71
N ILE A 144 18.79 -6.38 -4.50
CA ILE A 144 19.72 -5.78 -3.54
C ILE A 144 19.74 -6.66 -2.29
N LYS A 145 20.91 -7.14 -1.91
CA LYS A 145 21.08 -7.88 -0.66
C LYS A 145 20.91 -6.97 0.54
N THR A 146 20.41 -7.51 1.61
CA THR A 146 20.11 -6.75 2.83
C THR A 146 21.34 -6.04 3.38
N GLU A 147 22.50 -6.71 3.47
CA GLU A 147 23.74 -6.10 3.94
C GLU A 147 24.22 -4.98 2.99
N GLU A 148 24.09 -5.18 1.68
CA GLU A 148 24.41 -4.16 0.67
C GLU A 148 23.51 -2.93 0.83
N ALA A 149 22.22 -3.12 1.06
CA ALA A 149 21.26 -2.03 1.28
C ALA A 149 21.66 -1.18 2.49
N PHE A 150 22.00 -1.77 3.64
CA PHE A 150 22.48 -1.02 4.80
C PHE A 150 23.71 -0.19 4.49
N VAL A 151 24.68 -0.73 3.75
CA VAL A 151 25.89 0.00 3.35
C VAL A 151 25.58 1.15 2.40
N LEU A 152 24.69 0.95 1.43
CA LEU A 152 24.32 1.99 0.45
C LEU A 152 23.54 3.13 1.11
N MET A 153 22.58 2.80 1.96
CA MET A 153 21.71 3.78 2.61
C MET A 153 22.42 4.56 3.73
N SER A 154 23.53 4.05 4.27
CA SER A 154 24.34 4.77 5.28
C SER A 154 25.21 5.89 4.66
N LYS A 155 25.44 5.87 3.36
CA LYS A 155 26.29 6.88 2.69
C LYS A 155 25.50 8.17 2.46
N LYS A 156 26.08 9.31 2.88
CA LYS A 156 25.57 10.61 2.45
C LYS A 156 25.68 10.70 0.92
N THR A 157 24.56 10.88 0.26
CA THR A 157 24.49 11.04 -1.19
C THR A 157 24.44 12.51 -1.55
N ASP A 158 25.13 12.87 -2.62
CA ASP A 158 25.04 14.20 -3.19
C ASP A 158 23.64 14.43 -3.77
N LYS A 159 23.25 15.72 -3.85
CA LYS A 159 21.90 16.15 -4.30
C LYS A 159 21.41 15.38 -5.54
N PRO A 160 20.11 15.13 -5.62
CA PRO A 160 19.52 14.50 -6.81
C PRO A 160 19.85 15.34 -8.04
N CYS A 161 20.42 14.71 -9.04
CA CYS A 161 20.61 15.32 -10.35
C CYS A 161 19.29 15.17 -11.11
N SER A 162 18.66 16.26 -11.45
CA SER A 162 17.42 16.32 -12.23
C SER A 162 17.75 16.13 -13.72
N ASP A 163 18.02 14.91 -14.15
CA ASP A 163 18.09 14.58 -15.56
C ASP A 163 16.73 14.05 -16.03
N SER A 164 16.08 14.82 -16.88
CA SER A 164 14.71 14.63 -17.37
C SER A 164 14.60 13.63 -18.55
N ASN A 165 15.31 12.53 -18.53
CA ASN A 165 15.28 11.57 -19.66
C ASN A 165 14.07 10.60 -19.63
N GLY A 166 13.01 10.91 -18.89
CA GLY A 166 11.74 10.18 -18.96
C GLY A 166 11.74 8.76 -18.35
N ALA A 167 12.88 8.23 -17.92
CA ALA A 167 12.97 6.95 -17.24
C ALA A 167 12.71 7.08 -15.74
N ASN A 168 11.92 6.16 -15.17
CA ASN A 168 11.58 6.14 -13.75
C ASN A 168 12.04 4.82 -13.13
N ASN A 169 12.81 4.90 -12.05
CA ASN A 169 13.24 3.73 -11.29
C ASN A 169 12.30 3.51 -10.11
N LEU A 170 12.02 2.26 -9.78
CA LEU A 170 11.17 1.87 -8.67
C LEU A 170 11.96 1.03 -7.68
N PHE A 171 12.02 1.45 -6.42
CA PHE A 171 12.56 0.63 -5.34
C PHE A 171 11.43 0.09 -4.47
N VAL A 172 11.44 -1.22 -4.23
CA VAL A 172 10.43 -1.92 -3.42
C VAL A 172 11.10 -2.63 -2.25
N TYR A 173 10.67 -2.33 -1.04
CA TYR A 173 11.15 -3.02 0.15
C TYR A 173 10.05 -3.15 1.21
N PRO A 174 10.09 -4.18 2.08
CA PRO A 174 9.15 -4.32 3.16
C PRO A 174 9.51 -3.39 4.31
N ALA A 175 8.54 -2.75 4.95
CA ALA A 175 8.77 -2.06 6.22
C ALA A 175 9.15 -3.06 7.32
N GLU A 176 8.59 -4.27 7.25
CA GLU A 176 8.89 -5.41 8.11
C GLU A 176 8.85 -6.69 7.30
N CYS A 177 9.92 -7.49 7.36
CA CYS A 177 9.98 -8.78 6.69
C CYS A 177 8.99 -9.76 7.35
N ASN A 178 8.08 -10.31 6.57
CA ASN A 178 7.06 -11.22 7.08
C ASN A 178 7.62 -12.57 7.58
N PHE A 179 8.83 -12.93 7.15
CA PHE A 179 9.50 -14.19 7.53
C PHE A 179 10.38 -14.00 8.76
N SER A 180 11.26 -13.01 8.76
CA SER A 180 12.24 -12.80 9.83
C SER A 180 11.76 -11.85 10.93
N GLY A 181 10.72 -11.06 10.69
CA GLY A 181 10.29 -9.97 11.56
C GLY A 181 11.26 -8.77 11.57
N THR A 182 12.29 -8.79 10.71
CA THR A 182 13.24 -7.67 10.61
C THR A 182 12.52 -6.41 10.14
N LYS A 183 12.63 -5.33 10.91
CA LYS A 183 12.12 -4.00 10.56
C LYS A 183 13.21 -3.21 9.86
N PHE A 184 12.91 -2.75 8.65
CA PHE A 184 13.83 -1.94 7.87
C PHE A 184 13.64 -0.45 8.14
N PRO A 185 14.72 0.35 8.12
CA PRO A 185 14.64 1.77 8.39
C PRO A 185 13.75 2.51 7.38
N LEU A 186 12.76 3.25 7.87
CA LEU A 186 11.90 4.07 7.02
C LEU A 186 12.65 5.25 6.37
N ASP A 187 13.76 5.68 6.96
CA ASP A 187 14.66 6.70 6.37
C ASP A 187 15.26 6.28 5.03
N TRP A 188 15.26 4.99 4.70
CA TRP A 188 15.68 4.52 3.38
C TRP A 188 14.88 5.16 2.25
N ILE A 189 13.63 5.56 2.50
CA ILE A 189 12.80 6.31 1.55
C ILE A 189 13.53 7.60 1.13
N HIS A 190 14.04 8.35 2.10
CA HIS A 190 14.78 9.59 1.84
C HIS A 190 16.13 9.31 1.18
N CYS A 191 16.86 8.29 1.63
CA CYS A 191 18.14 7.89 1.04
C CYS A 191 18.00 7.55 -0.44
N VAL A 192 17.00 6.75 -0.80
CA VAL A 192 16.74 6.35 -2.19
C VAL A 192 16.35 7.56 -3.05
N LYS A 193 15.45 8.40 -2.57
CA LYS A 193 15.05 9.64 -3.28
C LYS A 193 16.22 10.62 -3.48
N ASN A 194 17.22 10.57 -2.60
CA ASN A 194 18.46 11.33 -2.72
C ASN A 194 19.53 10.59 -3.52
N GLY A 195 19.21 9.46 -4.16
CA GLY A 195 20.07 8.79 -5.12
C GLY A 195 21.05 7.76 -4.54
N ALA A 196 20.79 7.22 -3.34
CA ALA A 196 21.61 6.16 -2.74
C ALA A 196 21.82 4.96 -3.67
N LEU A 197 20.84 4.67 -4.53
CA LEU A 197 20.87 3.54 -5.47
C LEU A 197 21.38 3.90 -6.86
N ASN A 198 21.77 5.16 -7.15
CA ASN A 198 22.20 5.60 -8.49
C ASN A 198 23.38 4.80 -9.05
N LYS A 199 24.25 4.28 -8.19
CA LYS A 199 25.43 3.50 -8.62
C LYS A 199 25.11 2.07 -8.99
N LEU A 200 23.92 1.56 -8.62
CA LEU A 200 23.50 0.19 -8.89
C LEU A 200 22.80 0.03 -10.22
N VAL A 201 22.38 1.13 -10.83
CA VAL A 201 21.63 1.11 -12.08
C VAL A 201 22.45 1.75 -13.19
N GLU A 202 22.44 1.12 -14.34
CA GLU A 202 23.14 1.61 -15.55
C GLU A 202 22.36 2.72 -16.25
N THR A 203 21.12 2.97 -15.82
CA THR A 203 20.26 4.01 -16.42
C THR A 203 20.78 5.40 -16.09
N LYS A 204 20.73 6.30 -17.06
CA LYS A 204 21.08 7.73 -16.87
C LYS A 204 20.05 8.45 -15.99
N SER A 205 18.86 7.90 -15.85
CA SER A 205 17.80 8.50 -15.03
C SER A 205 18.05 8.27 -13.55
N LYS A 206 17.93 9.35 -12.79
CA LYS A 206 18.07 9.38 -11.33
C LYS A 206 16.75 9.60 -10.63
N ASN A 207 15.61 9.44 -11.33
CA ASN A 207 14.27 9.52 -10.74
C ASN A 207 13.97 8.22 -10.02
N TRP A 208 13.92 8.25 -8.70
CA TRP A 208 13.59 7.12 -7.86
C TRP A 208 12.23 7.32 -7.19
N TYR A 209 11.43 6.28 -7.25
CA TYR A 209 10.16 6.15 -6.56
C TYR A 209 10.21 4.94 -5.63
N VAL A 210 9.49 5.01 -4.52
CA VAL A 210 9.58 4.01 -3.46
C VAL A 210 8.20 3.41 -3.19
N VAL A 211 8.13 2.08 -3.25
CA VAL A 211 7.02 1.28 -2.72
C VAL A 211 7.43 0.76 -1.35
N LEU A 212 6.66 1.12 -0.36
CA LEU A 212 6.77 0.56 0.99
C LEU A 212 5.72 -0.53 1.15
N ASP A 213 6.16 -1.78 1.22
CA ASP A 213 5.29 -2.91 1.54
C ASP A 213 5.14 -3.02 3.05
N ALA A 214 3.99 -2.62 3.60
CA ALA A 214 3.86 -2.35 5.03
C ALA A 214 2.72 -3.12 5.75
N PRO A 215 2.19 -4.26 5.27
CA PRO A 215 1.07 -4.93 5.96
C PRO A 215 1.44 -5.47 7.34
N GLY A 216 2.64 -6.03 7.53
CA GLY A 216 3.13 -6.50 8.82
C GLY A 216 3.44 -5.35 9.76
N TYR A 217 4.18 -4.36 9.25
CA TYR A 217 4.58 -3.18 10.03
C TYR A 217 3.38 -2.39 10.55
N ALA A 218 2.41 -2.08 9.70
CA ALA A 218 1.22 -1.30 10.08
C ALA A 218 0.30 -2.03 11.07
N ALA A 219 0.43 -3.35 11.20
CA ALA A 219 -0.34 -4.12 12.17
C ALA A 219 0.10 -3.88 13.62
N THR A 220 1.38 -3.57 13.84
CA THR A 220 1.99 -3.51 15.17
C THR A 220 2.78 -2.23 15.45
N ASN A 221 2.99 -1.39 14.44
CA ASN A 221 3.78 -0.16 14.55
C ASN A 221 3.02 1.02 13.94
N HIS A 222 3.28 2.20 14.47
CA HIS A 222 2.77 3.43 13.89
C HIS A 222 3.60 3.80 12.64
N LEU A 223 2.93 3.96 11.50
CA LEU A 223 3.51 4.44 10.26
C LEU A 223 3.09 5.89 10.02
N ASP A 224 4.03 6.82 10.12
CA ASP A 224 3.78 8.25 9.96
C ASP A 224 4.16 8.71 8.54
N LEU A 225 3.17 8.94 7.68
CA LEU A 225 3.38 9.39 6.31
C LEU A 225 3.64 10.90 6.19
N SER A 226 3.49 11.66 7.27
CA SER A 226 3.92 13.07 7.29
C SER A 226 5.45 13.19 7.33
N LEU A 227 6.10 12.22 7.98
CA LEU A 227 7.56 12.14 8.13
C LEU A 227 8.19 11.37 6.97
N TYR A 228 7.71 10.15 6.74
CA TYR A 228 8.22 9.26 5.70
C TYR A 228 7.25 9.31 4.52
N LYS A 229 7.71 9.82 3.39
CA LYS A 229 6.85 10.09 2.22
C LYS A 229 7.17 9.13 1.06
N PRO A 230 6.90 7.81 1.18
CA PRO A 230 7.00 6.89 0.06
C PRO A 230 6.00 7.28 -1.03
N ASP A 231 6.25 6.84 -2.25
CA ASP A 231 5.35 7.14 -3.37
C ASP A 231 4.12 6.24 -3.36
N PHE A 232 4.32 5.00 -2.89
CA PHE A 232 3.26 3.99 -2.78
C PHE A 232 3.39 3.24 -1.46
N VAL A 233 2.27 3.00 -0.78
CA VAL A 233 2.22 2.17 0.43
C VAL A 233 1.15 1.10 0.25
N THR A 234 1.47 -0.14 0.56
CA THR A 234 0.53 -1.26 0.46
C THR A 234 0.20 -1.81 1.84
N ILE A 235 -1.10 -1.95 2.13
CA ILE A 235 -1.63 -2.37 3.43
C ILE A 235 -2.68 -3.47 3.24
N SER A 236 -2.71 -4.43 4.15
CA SER A 236 -3.78 -5.43 4.28
C SER A 236 -4.45 -5.31 5.64
N PHE A 237 -5.75 -5.02 5.67
CA PHE A 237 -6.47 -4.79 6.94
C PHE A 237 -6.66 -6.05 7.77
N TYR A 238 -6.66 -7.24 7.15
CA TYR A 238 -6.76 -8.48 7.93
C TYR A 238 -5.55 -8.74 8.84
N LYS A 239 -4.39 -8.14 8.56
CA LYS A 239 -3.24 -8.16 9.48
C LYS A 239 -3.40 -7.19 10.65
N MET A 240 -4.20 -6.14 10.50
CA MET A 240 -4.50 -5.17 11.56
C MET A 240 -5.70 -5.58 12.41
N PHE A 241 -6.78 -6.06 11.76
CA PHE A 241 -8.09 -6.26 12.38
C PHE A 241 -8.63 -7.69 12.27
N GLY A 242 -7.97 -8.58 11.54
CA GLY A 242 -8.36 -9.97 11.33
C GLY A 242 -9.51 -10.15 10.33
N TYR A 243 -10.56 -9.36 10.42
CA TYR A 243 -11.73 -9.43 9.54
C TYR A 243 -12.15 -8.01 9.11
N PRO A 244 -12.67 -7.80 7.89
CA PRO A 244 -12.82 -8.83 6.83
C PRO A 244 -11.47 -9.17 6.16
N THR A 245 -11.35 -10.41 5.67
CA THR A 245 -10.29 -10.79 4.74
C THR A 245 -10.61 -10.23 3.35
N GLY A 246 -9.59 -10.08 2.50
CA GLY A 246 -9.80 -9.57 1.14
C GLY A 246 -10.07 -8.06 1.10
N LEU A 247 -9.60 -7.30 2.10
CA LEU A 247 -9.64 -5.85 2.12
C LEU A 247 -8.26 -5.28 2.46
N GLY A 248 -7.83 -4.31 1.66
CA GLY A 248 -6.60 -3.56 1.85
C GLY A 248 -6.65 -2.24 1.12
N VAL A 249 -5.56 -1.51 1.17
CA VAL A 249 -5.42 -0.24 0.44
C VAL A 249 -4.05 -0.11 -0.21
N LEU A 250 -4.04 0.59 -1.31
CA LEU A 250 -2.88 1.23 -1.90
C LEU A 250 -2.99 2.74 -1.62
N LEU A 251 -2.05 3.28 -0.84
CA LEU A 251 -1.91 4.72 -0.68
C LEU A 251 -0.95 5.22 -1.76
N VAL A 252 -1.40 6.14 -2.59
CA VAL A 252 -0.63 6.71 -3.70
C VAL A 252 -0.36 8.17 -3.37
N ARG A 253 0.92 8.55 -3.35
CA ARG A 253 1.29 9.94 -3.17
C ARG A 253 0.81 10.78 -4.36
N LYS A 254 0.19 11.93 -4.10
CA LYS A 254 -0.38 12.79 -5.14
C LYS A 254 0.61 13.15 -6.26
N SER A 255 1.86 13.44 -5.91
CA SER A 255 2.92 13.73 -6.87
C SER A 255 3.32 12.54 -7.75
N SER A 256 2.87 11.33 -7.42
CA SER A 256 3.26 10.08 -8.09
C SER A 256 2.08 9.39 -8.80
N GLU A 257 0.89 9.99 -8.77
CA GLU A 257 -0.32 9.43 -9.42
C GLU A 257 -0.13 9.25 -10.93
N GLU A 258 0.51 10.22 -11.59
CA GLU A 258 0.73 10.20 -13.05
C GLU A 258 1.67 9.09 -13.52
N LEU A 259 2.42 8.47 -12.59
CA LEU A 259 3.30 7.34 -12.91
C LEU A 259 2.53 6.04 -13.12
N LEU A 260 1.31 5.96 -12.62
CA LEU A 260 0.48 4.79 -12.76
C LEU A 260 -0.41 4.93 -14.00
N LYS A 261 -0.04 4.27 -15.09
CA LYS A 261 -0.76 4.29 -16.38
C LYS A 261 -1.55 3.00 -16.56
N LYS A 262 -2.86 3.06 -16.33
CA LYS A 262 -3.74 1.90 -16.49
C LYS A 262 -4.23 1.79 -17.93
N THR A 263 -4.08 0.62 -18.54
CA THR A 263 -4.58 0.33 -19.86
C THR A 263 -6.00 -0.25 -19.85
N TYR A 264 -6.32 -1.06 -18.84
CA TYR A 264 -7.65 -1.61 -18.64
C TYR A 264 -8.55 -0.61 -17.92
N PHE A 265 -9.79 -0.49 -18.36
CA PHE A 265 -10.84 0.28 -17.69
C PHE A 265 -12.08 -0.59 -17.46
N GLY A 266 -12.87 -0.24 -16.43
CA GLY A 266 -14.12 -0.92 -16.10
C GLY A 266 -15.18 0.08 -15.65
N GLY A 267 -16.33 -0.42 -15.22
CA GLY A 267 -17.41 0.41 -14.69
C GLY A 267 -16.90 1.31 -13.55
N GLY A 268 -17.33 2.57 -13.54
CA GLY A 268 -16.92 3.57 -12.55
C GLY A 268 -15.59 4.29 -12.83
N THR A 269 -14.74 3.79 -13.74
CA THR A 269 -13.42 4.38 -14.04
C THR A 269 -13.42 5.34 -15.22
N VAL A 270 -14.45 5.33 -16.02
CA VAL A 270 -14.61 6.18 -17.20
C VAL A 270 -15.85 7.05 -17.10
N SER A 271 -15.79 8.25 -17.68
CA SER A 271 -16.95 9.14 -17.85
C SER A 271 -17.73 8.79 -19.10
N MET A 272 -17.04 8.33 -20.14
CA MET A 272 -17.64 7.95 -21.42
C MET A 272 -16.77 6.90 -22.12
N VAL A 273 -17.42 5.99 -22.81
CA VAL A 273 -16.76 5.02 -23.70
C VAL A 273 -17.65 4.80 -24.93
N LEU A 274 -17.03 4.66 -26.10
CA LEU A 274 -17.73 4.31 -27.33
C LEU A 274 -17.53 2.82 -27.62
N SER A 275 -18.61 2.08 -27.83
CA SER A 275 -18.55 0.64 -28.15
C SER A 275 -18.02 0.34 -29.54
N SER A 276 -18.20 1.28 -30.47
CA SER A 276 -17.83 1.14 -31.88
C SER A 276 -16.39 1.62 -32.18
N GLN A 277 -15.76 2.31 -31.28
CA GLN A 277 -14.43 2.89 -31.50
C GLN A 277 -13.61 2.79 -30.19
N ASN A 278 -12.29 2.67 -30.32
CA ASN A 278 -11.39 2.66 -29.16
C ASN A 278 -11.21 4.08 -28.60
N VAL A 279 -12.33 4.68 -28.17
CA VAL A 279 -12.40 6.00 -27.56
C VAL A 279 -12.96 5.86 -26.16
N MET A 280 -12.21 6.34 -25.18
CA MET A 280 -12.68 6.42 -23.81
C MET A 280 -12.24 7.74 -23.18
N VAL A 281 -13.10 8.30 -22.34
CA VAL A 281 -12.83 9.49 -21.55
C VAL A 281 -12.76 9.06 -20.08
N PRO A 282 -11.59 9.14 -19.46
CA PRO A 282 -11.47 8.80 -18.06
C PRO A 282 -12.18 9.85 -17.19
N ARG A 283 -12.53 9.50 -15.95
CA ARG A 283 -13.05 10.47 -14.99
C ARG A 283 -11.96 11.46 -14.54
N SER A 284 -12.34 12.65 -14.05
CA SER A 284 -11.41 13.75 -13.75
C SER A 284 -10.66 13.60 -12.43
N SER A 285 -11.14 12.79 -11.49
CA SER A 285 -10.53 12.61 -10.18
C SER A 285 -10.14 11.15 -9.90
N PHE A 286 -9.01 10.97 -9.23
CA PHE A 286 -8.49 9.67 -8.84
C PHE A 286 -9.38 8.98 -7.78
N HIS A 287 -10.11 9.75 -6.98
CA HIS A 287 -10.98 9.26 -5.92
C HIS A 287 -12.36 8.79 -6.38
N GLU A 288 -12.85 9.32 -7.48
CA GLU A 288 -14.21 9.05 -7.95
C GLU A 288 -14.37 7.67 -8.60
N SER A 289 -13.29 6.95 -8.82
CA SER A 289 -13.30 5.65 -9.49
C SER A 289 -13.22 4.50 -8.50
N GLU A 290 -14.29 4.20 -7.82
CA GLU A 290 -14.39 3.26 -6.70
C GLU A 290 -15.33 2.09 -6.94
N PRO A 291 -15.27 1.04 -6.10
CA PRO A 291 -14.27 0.52 -5.17
C PRO A 291 -13.32 -0.52 -5.77
N PHE A 292 -13.54 -0.96 -7.00
CA PHE A 292 -12.71 -1.96 -7.71
C PHE A 292 -12.16 -1.44 -9.06
N GLY A 293 -12.44 -0.20 -9.38
CA GLY A 293 -12.03 0.44 -10.61
C GLY A 293 -10.99 1.52 -10.37
N ASN A 294 -9.71 1.15 -10.43
CA ASN A 294 -8.63 2.11 -10.27
C ASN A 294 -8.54 3.03 -11.48
N ARG A 295 -8.58 4.33 -11.23
CA ARG A 295 -8.26 5.30 -12.23
C ARG A 295 -6.79 5.63 -12.21
N LEU A 296 -6.13 5.19 -13.22
CA LEU A 296 -4.78 5.61 -13.56
C LEU A 296 -4.87 6.29 -14.92
N HIS A 297 -4.22 7.43 -15.06
CA HIS A 297 -4.28 8.22 -16.29
C HIS A 297 -4.05 7.38 -17.54
N SER A 298 -5.05 7.30 -18.42
CA SER A 298 -4.82 6.89 -19.80
C SER A 298 -4.33 8.11 -20.57
N GLN A 299 -3.11 8.06 -21.08
CA GLN A 299 -2.72 9.02 -22.10
C GLN A 299 -3.60 8.80 -23.34
N GLY A 300 -4.39 9.80 -23.68
CA GLY A 300 -4.94 9.88 -25.04
C GLY A 300 -3.77 9.83 -26.01
N ARG A 301 -3.71 8.82 -26.87
CA ARG A 301 -2.85 8.87 -28.05
C ARG A 301 -3.27 10.11 -28.85
N LYS A 302 -2.40 11.10 -28.90
CA LYS A 302 -2.52 12.12 -29.94
C LYS A 302 -2.35 11.39 -31.27
N SER A 303 -3.41 11.37 -32.05
CA SER A 303 -3.41 10.97 -33.45
C SER A 303 -2.52 11.88 -34.25
#